data_adaf83943dbcbcda223e522fe4ad612c
#
_entry.id   adaf83943dbcbcda223e522fe4ad612c
#
_cell.length_a   1.000
_cell.length_b   1.000
_cell.length_c   1.000
_cell.angle_alpha   90.00
_cell.angle_beta   90.00
_cell.angle_gamma   90.00
#
_symmetry.space_group_name_H-M   'P 1'
#
loop_
_entity.id
_entity.type
_entity.pdbx_description
1 polymer ?
#
loop_
_entity_poly.entity_id
_entity_poly.type
_entity_poly.pdbx_seq_one_letter_code
_entity_poly.pdbx_strand_id
1 'polypeptide(L)'
;MGMHAGSYLAQRIETIKGYCINFLPTAYLHAIERAGMVSNNRKADKTEGTGLTFGKSLTVNAPLINGASFVIECEPITERIVTFDGVKHVFGRIKGYLCEESLLTDNGFEYGKLDVPLFEADSRGRVYRRMTTDTEQAGSFF
;
A
#
# COMPACT_ATOMS: atom_id res chain seq x y z
N MET A 1 8.33 6.01 2.22
CA MET A 1 7.03 5.79 2.92
C MET A 1 7.10 6.49 4.27
N GLY A 2 6.07 7.30 4.61
CA GLY A 2 5.91 7.91 5.93
C GLY A 2 4.83 7.18 6.73
N MET A 3 5.04 7.01 8.04
CA MET A 3 4.05 6.43 8.94
C MET A 3 4.16 7.05 10.33
N HIS A 4 3.05 7.12 11.06
CA HIS A 4 3.06 7.59 12.44
C HIS A 4 4.03 6.75 13.29
N ALA A 5 4.97 7.38 13.99
CA ALA A 5 6.07 6.70 14.69
C ALA A 5 5.58 5.68 15.75
N GLY A 6 4.41 5.95 16.37
CA GLY A 6 3.76 5.04 17.32
C GLY A 6 2.98 3.88 16.69
N SER A 7 2.92 3.77 15.35
CA SER A 7 2.20 2.66 14.72
C SER A 7 2.93 1.33 14.90
N TYR A 8 2.18 0.23 14.87
CA TYR A 8 2.73 -1.13 15.06
C TYR A 8 3.86 -1.45 14.07
N LEU A 9 3.69 -1.08 12.79
CA LEU A 9 4.71 -1.30 11.77
C LEU A 9 5.93 -0.39 11.99
N ALA A 10 5.72 0.89 12.31
CA ALA A 10 6.83 1.82 12.54
C ALA A 10 7.77 1.39 13.66
N GLN A 11 7.24 0.73 14.71
CA GLN A 11 8.04 0.21 15.82
C GLN A 11 8.89 -1.02 15.44
N ARG A 12 8.56 -1.69 14.33
CA ARG A 12 9.19 -2.96 13.90
C ARG A 12 9.96 -2.86 12.60
N ILE A 13 9.79 -1.77 11.84
CA ILE A 13 10.33 -1.66 10.48
C ILE A 13 11.85 -1.83 10.40
N GLU A 14 12.57 -1.50 11.47
CA GLU A 14 14.03 -1.64 11.53
C GLU A 14 14.48 -3.09 11.77
N THR A 15 13.59 -3.96 12.23
CA THR A 15 13.90 -5.36 12.54
C THR A 15 13.40 -6.34 11.49
N ILE A 16 12.46 -5.94 10.65
CA ILE A 16 11.94 -6.80 9.58
C ILE A 16 12.88 -6.79 8.37
N LYS A 17 12.87 -7.89 7.61
CA LYS A 17 13.72 -8.08 6.43
C LYS A 17 13.02 -7.71 5.12
N GLY A 18 11.74 -7.43 5.18
CA GLY A 18 10.95 -7.06 4.00
C GLY A 18 9.56 -6.60 4.38
N TYR A 19 8.91 -5.91 3.45
CA TYR A 19 7.51 -5.53 3.53
C TYR A 19 6.91 -5.41 2.13
N CYS A 20 5.58 -5.55 2.04
CA CYS A 20 4.85 -5.38 0.80
C CYS A 20 3.94 -4.16 0.87
N ILE A 21 3.92 -3.37 -0.19
CA ILE A 21 2.91 -2.33 -0.42
C ILE A 21 1.89 -2.93 -1.36
N ASN A 22 0.66 -3.11 -0.85
CA ASN A 22 -0.43 -3.75 -1.58
C ASN A 22 -1.43 -2.68 -2.03
N PHE A 23 -1.73 -2.66 -3.32
CA PHE A 23 -2.76 -1.82 -3.92
C PHE A 23 -4.01 -2.67 -4.13
N LEU A 24 -4.99 -2.47 -3.27
CA LEU A 24 -6.23 -3.24 -3.28
C LEU A 24 -7.31 -2.52 -4.10
N PRO A 25 -8.13 -3.27 -4.84
CA PRO A 25 -9.29 -2.72 -5.53
C PRO A 25 -10.30 -2.07 -4.57
N THR A 26 -11.14 -1.18 -5.10
CA THR A 26 -12.20 -0.51 -4.33
C THR A 26 -13.20 -1.49 -3.70
N ALA A 27 -13.31 -2.70 -4.21
CA ALA A 27 -14.09 -3.77 -3.58
C ALA A 27 -13.62 -4.11 -2.15
N TYR A 28 -12.37 -3.82 -1.81
CA TYR A 28 -11.77 -4.05 -0.48
C TYR A 28 -11.82 -2.82 0.43
N LEU A 29 -12.58 -1.76 0.10
CA LEU A 29 -12.62 -0.52 0.90
C LEU A 29 -12.86 -0.74 2.39
N HIS A 30 -13.76 -1.63 2.77
CA HIS A 30 -14.00 -1.97 4.19
C HIS A 30 -12.73 -2.51 4.88
N ALA A 31 -11.99 -3.39 4.20
CA ALA A 31 -10.75 -3.95 4.72
C ALA A 31 -9.63 -2.91 4.78
N ILE A 32 -9.52 -2.06 3.75
CA ILE A 32 -8.56 -0.95 3.69
C ILE A 32 -8.81 0.02 4.85
N GLU A 33 -10.04 0.45 5.05
CA GLU A 33 -10.42 1.37 6.12
C GLU A 33 -10.11 0.76 7.50
N ARG A 34 -10.54 -0.49 7.73
CA ARG A 34 -10.27 -1.18 8.98
C ARG A 34 -8.77 -1.30 9.24
N ALA A 35 -7.98 -1.68 8.22
CA ALA A 35 -6.53 -1.79 8.34
C ALA A 35 -5.86 -0.42 8.65
N GLY A 36 -6.39 0.68 8.13
CA GLY A 36 -5.92 2.04 8.38
C GLY A 36 -6.33 2.61 9.73
N MET A 37 -7.55 2.32 10.19
CA MET A 37 -8.11 2.91 11.42
C MET A 37 -7.82 2.10 12.68
N VAL A 38 -7.60 0.79 12.55
CA VAL A 38 -7.31 -0.10 13.68
C VAL A 38 -5.82 -0.39 13.77
N SER A 39 -5.23 -0.14 14.93
CA SER A 39 -3.83 -0.45 15.17
C SER A 39 -3.68 -1.84 15.80
N ASN A 40 -2.68 -2.62 15.34
CA ASN A 40 -2.29 -3.88 15.98
C ASN A 40 -1.72 -3.69 17.39
N ASN A 41 -1.42 -2.46 17.80
CA ASN A 41 -1.10 -2.15 19.20
C ASN A 41 -2.33 -2.27 20.11
N ARG A 42 -3.55 -2.16 19.55
CA ARG A 42 -4.83 -2.24 20.29
C ARG A 42 -5.56 -3.55 20.06
N LYS A 43 -5.39 -4.15 18.90
CA LYS A 43 -6.02 -5.41 18.52
C LYS A 43 -4.99 -6.31 17.84
N ALA A 44 -4.77 -7.51 18.39
CA ALA A 44 -3.75 -8.44 17.92
C ALA A 44 -3.93 -8.82 16.43
N ASP A 45 -5.17 -9.00 15.98
CA ASP A 45 -5.51 -9.20 14.57
C ASP A 45 -6.51 -8.17 14.10
N LYS A 46 -6.04 -7.11 13.45
CA LYS A 46 -6.88 -6.08 12.85
C LYS A 46 -7.56 -6.51 11.55
N THR A 47 -7.13 -7.63 10.98
CA THR A 47 -7.68 -8.16 9.73
C THR A 47 -8.80 -9.18 9.95
N GLU A 48 -9.04 -9.59 11.20
CA GLU A 48 -10.15 -10.46 11.55
C GLU A 48 -11.48 -9.87 11.07
N GLY A 49 -12.28 -10.69 10.37
CA GLY A 49 -13.57 -10.30 9.82
C GLY A 49 -13.53 -9.41 8.57
N THR A 50 -12.34 -9.18 7.99
CA THR A 50 -12.20 -8.40 6.75
C THR A 50 -12.29 -9.23 5.48
N GLY A 51 -12.20 -10.56 5.60
CA GLY A 51 -12.11 -11.47 4.44
C GLY A 51 -10.74 -11.47 3.74
N LEU A 52 -9.76 -10.69 4.23
CA LEU A 52 -8.41 -10.69 3.66
C LEU A 52 -7.72 -12.04 3.90
N THR A 53 -7.09 -12.54 2.87
CA THR A 53 -6.17 -13.69 2.93
C THR A 53 -4.77 -13.26 2.52
N PHE A 54 -3.77 -14.01 2.97
CA PHE A 54 -2.38 -13.66 2.78
C PHE A 54 -1.64 -14.73 2.00
N GLY A 55 -0.78 -14.29 1.08
CA GLY A 55 0.15 -15.10 0.32
C GLY A 55 1.60 -14.80 0.70
N LYS A 56 2.52 -15.53 0.06
CA LYS A 56 3.96 -15.28 0.18
C LYS A 56 4.41 -14.35 -0.94
N SER A 57 5.24 -13.37 -0.61
CA SER A 57 5.99 -12.61 -1.59
C SER A 57 7.08 -13.46 -2.26
N LEU A 58 7.54 -13.03 -3.43
CA LEU A 58 8.51 -13.77 -4.24
C LEU A 58 9.96 -13.39 -3.91
N THR A 59 10.21 -12.11 -3.61
CA THR A 59 11.57 -11.57 -3.50
C THR A 59 11.94 -11.14 -2.09
N VAL A 60 10.97 -11.00 -1.18
CA VAL A 60 11.22 -10.60 0.21
C VAL A 60 10.51 -11.54 1.19
N ASN A 61 10.97 -11.58 2.43
CA ASN A 61 10.30 -12.36 3.47
C ASN A 61 9.21 -11.53 4.16
N ALA A 62 8.11 -11.34 3.47
CA ALA A 62 6.93 -10.62 3.96
C ALA A 62 5.64 -11.22 3.38
N PRO A 63 4.50 -11.14 4.06
CA PRO A 63 3.23 -11.51 3.46
C PRO A 63 2.77 -10.45 2.45
N LEU A 64 2.10 -10.89 1.40
CA LEU A 64 1.28 -10.04 0.55
C LEU A 64 -0.21 -10.33 0.78
N ILE A 65 -1.09 -9.45 0.32
CA ILE A 65 -2.54 -9.65 0.39
C ILE A 65 -3.00 -10.24 -0.93
N ASN A 66 -3.66 -11.41 -0.87
CA ASN A 66 -4.27 -12.02 -2.04
C ASN A 66 -5.40 -11.12 -2.57
N GLY A 67 -5.49 -10.98 -3.89
CA GLY A 67 -6.45 -10.09 -4.54
C GLY A 67 -6.01 -8.61 -4.59
N ALA A 68 -4.75 -8.32 -4.26
CA ALA A 68 -4.16 -7.03 -4.57
C ALA A 68 -3.91 -6.91 -6.08
N SER A 69 -4.39 -5.85 -6.70
CA SER A 69 -4.18 -5.62 -8.13
C SER A 69 -2.70 -5.38 -8.47
N PHE A 70 -1.98 -4.75 -7.54
CA PHE A 70 -0.55 -4.51 -7.68
C PHE A 70 0.14 -4.59 -6.32
N VAL A 71 1.34 -5.16 -6.29
CA VAL A 71 2.16 -5.27 -5.07
C VAL A 71 3.59 -4.83 -5.38
N ILE A 72 4.15 -4.02 -4.49
CA ILE A 72 5.57 -3.67 -4.51
C ILE A 72 6.23 -4.38 -3.33
N GLU A 73 7.20 -5.22 -3.62
CA GLU A 73 8.01 -5.92 -2.62
C GLU A 73 9.27 -5.12 -2.29
N CYS A 74 9.48 -4.81 -1.02
CA CYS A 74 10.52 -3.89 -0.57
C CYS A 74 11.36 -4.47 0.58
N GLU A 75 12.64 -4.10 0.60
CA GLU A 75 13.52 -4.20 1.77
C GLU A 75 13.71 -2.81 2.40
N PRO A 76 13.56 -2.64 3.73
CA PRO A 76 13.85 -1.37 4.36
C PRO A 76 15.36 -1.08 4.31
N ILE A 77 15.72 0.16 4.00
CA ILE A 77 17.09 0.67 4.08
C ILE A 77 17.25 1.25 5.48
N THR A 78 17.67 0.40 6.42
CA THR A 78 17.62 0.71 7.86
C THR A 78 18.46 1.92 8.26
N GLU A 79 19.61 2.11 7.62
CA GLU A 79 20.51 3.26 7.85
C GLU A 79 19.94 4.60 7.36
N ARG A 80 18.82 4.57 6.65
CA ARG A 80 18.11 5.75 6.12
C ARG A 80 16.73 5.95 6.74
N ILE A 81 16.43 5.26 7.82
CA ILE A 81 15.18 5.47 8.56
C ILE A 81 15.35 6.68 9.47
N VAL A 82 14.48 7.67 9.31
CA VAL A 82 14.51 8.91 10.07
C VAL A 82 13.15 9.16 10.69
N THR A 83 13.13 9.56 11.96
CA THR A 83 11.90 10.02 12.62
C THR A 83 11.97 11.53 12.80
N PHE A 84 10.98 12.20 12.25
CA PHE A 84 10.85 13.66 12.35
C PHE A 84 9.38 14.01 12.59
N ASP A 85 9.13 14.90 13.55
CA ASP A 85 7.81 15.42 13.91
C ASP A 85 6.73 14.33 14.08
N GLY A 86 7.08 13.24 14.79
CA GLY A 86 6.18 12.13 15.05
C GLY A 86 5.93 11.20 13.85
N VAL A 87 6.57 11.46 12.71
CA VAL A 87 6.49 10.63 11.51
C VAL A 87 7.82 9.90 11.28
N LYS A 88 7.75 8.58 11.15
CA LYS A 88 8.89 7.76 10.75
C LYS A 88 8.91 7.66 9.23
N HIS A 89 9.98 8.15 8.61
CA HIS A 89 10.25 8.10 7.18
C HIS A 89 11.12 6.88 6.87
N VAL A 90 10.64 6.03 5.99
CA VAL A 90 11.30 4.78 5.61
C VAL A 90 11.61 4.81 4.12
N PHE A 91 12.89 4.64 3.79
CA PHE A 91 13.33 4.37 2.44
C PHE A 91 13.40 2.86 2.24
N GLY A 92 12.83 2.37 1.17
CA GLY A 92 12.82 0.95 0.82
C GLY A 92 13.46 0.72 -0.53
N ARG A 93 14.25 -0.33 -0.63
CA ARG A 93 14.76 -0.84 -1.91
C ARG A 93 13.67 -1.74 -2.51
N ILE A 94 13.21 -1.41 -3.69
CA ILE A 94 12.27 -2.25 -4.43
C ILE A 94 13.02 -3.49 -4.91
N LYS A 95 12.48 -4.67 -4.61
CA LYS A 95 13.03 -5.98 -4.97
C LYS A 95 12.23 -6.66 -6.07
N GLY A 96 10.95 -6.36 -6.16
CA GLY A 96 10.07 -6.95 -7.16
C GLY A 96 8.70 -6.28 -7.21
N TYR A 97 7.97 -6.65 -8.24
CA TYR A 97 6.59 -6.24 -8.46
C TYR A 97 5.76 -7.48 -8.81
N LEU A 98 4.52 -7.47 -8.36
CA LEU A 98 3.49 -8.41 -8.79
C LEU A 98 2.26 -7.61 -9.19
N CYS A 99 1.54 -8.07 -10.19
CA CYS A 99 0.26 -7.49 -10.58
C CYS A 99 -0.67 -8.58 -11.09
N GLU A 100 -1.95 -8.26 -11.12
CA GLU A 100 -2.94 -9.10 -11.78
C GLU A 100 -2.61 -9.21 -13.28
N GLU A 101 -2.74 -10.40 -13.84
CA GLU A 101 -2.47 -10.66 -15.26
C GLU A 101 -3.34 -9.79 -16.17
N SER A 102 -4.58 -9.49 -15.76
CA SER A 102 -5.50 -8.61 -16.48
C SER A 102 -5.01 -7.17 -16.67
N LEU A 103 -4.02 -6.75 -15.88
CA LEU A 103 -3.36 -5.43 -15.98
C LEU A 103 -2.16 -5.44 -16.92
N LEU A 104 -1.79 -6.60 -17.47
CA LEU A 104 -0.70 -6.71 -18.43
C LEU A 104 -1.24 -6.90 -19.84
N THR A 105 -0.64 -6.18 -20.78
CA THR A 105 -0.89 -6.31 -22.21
C THR A 105 0.43 -6.42 -22.95
N ASP A 106 0.40 -6.72 -24.23
CA ASP A 106 1.59 -6.72 -25.09
C ASP A 106 2.29 -5.34 -25.14
N ASN A 107 1.54 -4.28 -24.82
CA ASN A 107 2.05 -2.89 -24.76
C ASN A 107 2.49 -2.46 -23.35
N GLY A 108 2.47 -3.36 -22.38
CA GLY A 108 2.88 -3.10 -20.99
C GLY A 108 1.70 -3.01 -20.03
N PHE A 109 1.86 -2.22 -18.98
CA PHE A 109 0.89 -2.11 -17.89
C PHE A 109 -0.30 -1.21 -18.26
N GLU A 110 -1.51 -1.71 -18.09
CA GLU A 110 -2.77 -1.06 -18.42
C GLU A 110 -3.30 -0.25 -17.23
N TYR A 111 -2.78 0.96 -17.06
CA TYR A 111 -3.13 1.84 -15.93
C TYR A 111 -4.62 2.17 -15.86
N GLY A 112 -5.32 2.25 -16.99
CA GLY A 112 -6.75 2.54 -17.03
C GLY A 112 -7.64 1.49 -16.40
N LYS A 113 -7.11 0.27 -16.17
CA LYS A 113 -7.81 -0.82 -15.49
C LYS A 113 -7.50 -0.89 -13.99
N LEU A 114 -6.58 -0.08 -13.49
CA LEU A 114 -6.17 -0.11 -12.09
C LEU A 114 -7.25 0.55 -11.22
N ASP A 115 -8.09 -0.26 -10.57
CA ASP A 115 -9.13 0.19 -9.65
C ASP A 115 -8.57 0.27 -8.22
N VAL A 116 -7.96 1.39 -7.87
CA VAL A 116 -7.49 1.66 -6.50
C VAL A 116 -8.13 2.91 -5.94
N PRO A 117 -8.59 2.89 -4.66
CA PRO A 117 -9.18 4.07 -4.05
C PRO A 117 -8.09 5.07 -3.65
N LEU A 118 -8.37 6.36 -3.84
CA LEU A 118 -7.59 7.46 -3.30
C LEU A 118 -8.24 7.94 -2.01
N PHE A 119 -7.48 8.00 -0.92
CA PHE A 119 -7.95 8.55 0.35
C PHE A 119 -7.71 10.07 0.37
N GLU A 120 -8.78 10.81 0.64
CA GLU A 120 -8.76 12.26 0.84
C GLU A 120 -9.27 12.61 2.23
N ALA A 121 -8.52 13.42 2.96
CA ALA A 121 -8.92 13.90 4.26
C ALA A 121 -8.59 15.38 4.41
N ASP A 122 -9.57 16.18 4.80
CA ASP A 122 -9.42 17.59 5.15
C ASP A 122 -10.29 17.96 6.36
N SER A 123 -10.42 19.25 6.64
CA SER A 123 -11.25 19.78 7.74
C SER A 123 -12.75 19.50 7.56
N ARG A 124 -13.21 19.18 6.36
CA ARG A 124 -14.62 18.91 6.03
C ARG A 124 -14.99 17.44 6.20
N GLY A 125 -14.00 16.53 6.11
CA GLY A 125 -14.24 15.12 6.27
C GLY A 125 -13.18 14.22 5.66
N ARG A 126 -13.54 12.93 5.56
CA ARG A 126 -12.70 11.87 5.00
C ARG A 126 -13.51 11.14 3.96
N VAL A 127 -12.96 10.99 2.76
CA VAL A 127 -13.62 10.31 1.64
C VAL A 127 -12.64 9.42 0.88
N TYR A 128 -13.18 8.45 0.19
CA TYR A 128 -12.44 7.69 -0.82
C TYR A 128 -12.92 8.09 -2.19
N ARG A 129 -11.99 8.45 -3.07
CA ARG A 129 -12.26 8.70 -4.49
C ARG A 129 -11.86 7.50 -5.32
N ARG A 130 -12.63 7.25 -6.37
CA ARG A 130 -12.23 6.32 -7.43
C ARG A 130 -11.43 7.06 -8.48
N MET A 131 -10.45 6.40 -9.07
CA MET A 131 -9.77 6.91 -10.24
C MET A 131 -10.75 6.93 -11.43
N THR A 132 -10.65 7.96 -12.26
CA THR A 132 -11.37 8.00 -13.55
C THR A 132 -10.47 7.43 -14.66
N THR A 133 -11.09 7.08 -15.79
CA THR A 133 -10.36 6.68 -17.00
C THR A 133 -9.94 7.88 -17.86
N ASP A 134 -10.31 9.09 -17.45
CA ASP A 134 -9.98 10.30 -18.16
C ASP A 134 -8.48 10.57 -18.09
N THR A 135 -7.89 10.91 -19.20
CA THR A 135 -6.46 11.19 -19.33
C THR A 135 -6.21 12.46 -20.12
N GLU A 136 -5.15 13.16 -19.75
CA GLU A 136 -4.61 14.28 -20.50
C GLU A 136 -3.20 13.94 -20.98
N GLN A 137 -2.86 14.34 -22.17
CA GLN A 137 -1.53 14.08 -22.71
C GLN A 137 -0.50 14.92 -21.97
N ALA A 138 0.56 14.28 -21.49
CA ALA A 138 1.68 14.99 -20.87
C ALA A 138 2.31 15.97 -21.88
N GLY A 139 2.53 17.21 -21.43
CA GLY A 139 3.08 18.27 -22.28
C GLY A 139 2.03 19.10 -23.05
N SER A 140 0.74 18.78 -22.92
CA SER A 140 -0.35 19.54 -23.58
C SER A 140 -0.59 20.93 -22.98
N PHE A 141 0.03 21.24 -21.84
CA PHE A 141 -0.16 22.49 -21.09
C PHE A 141 1.02 23.48 -21.24
N PHE A 142 1.99 23.21 -22.11
CA PHE A 142 3.17 24.07 -22.36
C PHE A 142 3.13 24.72 -23.73
#